data_9d3809d72a60a8c91dffe13fc1edc64f
#
_entry.id   9d3809d72a60a8c91dffe13fc1edc64f
#
_cell.length_a   1.000
_cell.length_b   1.000
_cell.length_c   1.000
_cell.angle_alpha   90.00
_cell.angle_beta   90.00
_cell.angle_gamma   90.00
#
_symmetry.space_group_name_H-M   'P 1'
#
loop_
_entity.id
_entity.type
_entity.pdbx_description
1 polymer ?
#
loop_
_entity_poly.entity_id
_entity_poly.type
_entity_poly.pdbx_seq_one_letter_code
_entity_poly.pdbx_strand_id
1 'polypeptide(L)'
;MTSTSGTDVVRTAAALALGDDALILSHRLGEWAGHAPVLEEEVALANIALDLLGQARVLLSLAGDEDELAFLREERAFRNLQLVEQPNGDFAHTIARQLYFSFYQHELYAELAVGDGPFRPLAAKAVKETAYHRDHAEQWTLRLGDGTEESRLRMRTALDALWKFTGEMFAPVDGVEVDWAALEQRWLASLTGVLDRAGLALPEGPRTGAWAAGAGRQGLHTEPFGRMLAEMQHLHRSHPGASW
;
A
#
# COMPACT_ATOMS: atom_id res chain seq x y z
N MET A 1 -15.64 -30.87 -11.13
CA MET A 1 -15.46 -30.00 -9.94
C MET A 1 -14.15 -30.43 -9.31
N THR A 2 -13.07 -29.74 -9.61
CA THR A 2 -11.75 -29.97 -8.99
C THR A 2 -11.80 -29.46 -7.57
N SER A 3 -11.58 -30.32 -6.59
CA SER A 3 -11.44 -29.93 -5.18
C SER A 3 -10.19 -29.05 -5.06
N THR A 4 -10.39 -27.75 -4.89
CA THR A 4 -9.29 -26.82 -4.57
C THR A 4 -8.70 -27.24 -3.23
N SER A 5 -7.39 -27.47 -3.17
CA SER A 5 -6.74 -27.88 -1.93
C SER A 5 -6.79 -26.72 -0.91
N GLY A 6 -6.80 -27.02 0.39
CA GLY A 6 -6.77 -25.98 1.42
C GLY A 6 -5.58 -25.00 1.24
N THR A 7 -4.46 -25.51 0.77
CA THR A 7 -3.26 -24.71 0.46
C THR A 7 -3.48 -23.72 -0.68
N ASP A 8 -4.26 -24.09 -1.71
CA ASP A 8 -4.57 -23.18 -2.83
C ASP A 8 -5.51 -22.04 -2.39
N VAL A 9 -6.47 -22.33 -1.50
CA VAL A 9 -7.37 -21.31 -0.95
C VAL A 9 -6.60 -20.27 -0.13
N VAL A 10 -5.69 -20.73 0.74
CA VAL A 10 -4.85 -19.86 1.58
C VAL A 10 -3.92 -19.01 0.72
N ARG A 11 -3.28 -19.59 -0.30
CA ARG A 11 -2.45 -18.85 -1.25
C ARG A 11 -3.24 -17.77 -2.00
N THR A 12 -4.44 -18.09 -2.44
CA THR A 12 -5.33 -17.15 -3.14
C THR A 12 -5.69 -15.98 -2.24
N ALA A 13 -6.02 -16.23 -0.96
CA ALA A 13 -6.34 -15.16 -0.01
C ALA A 13 -5.17 -14.21 0.23
N ALA A 14 -3.96 -14.74 0.41
CA ALA A 14 -2.74 -13.95 0.54
C ALA A 14 -2.45 -13.13 -0.72
N ALA A 15 -2.58 -13.73 -1.91
CA ALA A 15 -2.37 -13.08 -3.19
C ALA A 15 -3.35 -11.90 -3.40
N LEU A 16 -4.62 -12.09 -3.04
CA LEU A 16 -5.62 -11.00 -3.07
C LEU A 16 -5.26 -9.88 -2.10
N ALA A 17 -4.89 -10.20 -0.86
CA ALA A 17 -4.58 -9.19 0.14
C ALA A 17 -3.40 -8.29 -0.28
N LEU A 18 -2.29 -8.91 -0.71
CA LEU A 18 -1.10 -8.17 -1.13
C LEU A 18 -1.27 -7.51 -2.51
N GLY A 19 -2.01 -8.16 -3.42
CA GLY A 19 -2.32 -7.64 -4.75
C GLY A 19 -3.22 -6.42 -4.69
N ASP A 20 -4.24 -6.44 -3.83
CA ASP A 20 -5.15 -5.32 -3.64
C ASP A 20 -4.44 -4.11 -3.01
N ASP A 21 -3.53 -4.33 -2.05
CA ASP A 21 -2.70 -3.25 -1.51
C ASP A 21 -1.95 -2.50 -2.62
N ALA A 22 -1.28 -3.27 -3.47
CA ALA A 22 -0.48 -2.70 -4.55
C ALA A 22 -1.35 -2.04 -5.62
N LEU A 23 -2.46 -2.66 -6.03
CA LEU A 23 -3.39 -2.12 -7.01
C LEU A 23 -3.99 -0.78 -6.56
N ILE A 24 -4.51 -0.75 -5.34
CA ILE A 24 -5.19 0.44 -4.81
C ILE A 24 -4.22 1.60 -4.60
N LEU A 25 -3.03 1.32 -4.07
CA LEU A 25 -2.01 2.37 -3.92
C LEU A 25 -1.49 2.86 -5.26
N SER A 26 -1.30 1.97 -6.24
CA SER A 26 -0.94 2.35 -7.61
C SER A 26 -1.94 3.35 -8.19
N HIS A 27 -3.23 3.06 -8.05
CA HIS A 27 -4.29 3.95 -8.54
C HIS A 27 -4.24 5.32 -7.85
N ARG A 28 -4.11 5.35 -6.51
CA ARG A 28 -3.97 6.60 -5.74
C ARG A 28 -2.77 7.43 -6.18
N LEU A 29 -1.64 6.81 -6.49
CA LEU A 29 -0.47 7.53 -6.97
C LEU A 29 -0.66 8.03 -8.41
N GLY A 30 -1.38 7.27 -9.24
CA GLY A 30 -1.76 7.69 -10.59
C GLY A 30 -2.61 8.96 -10.63
N GLU A 31 -3.39 9.25 -9.60
CA GLU A 31 -4.16 10.50 -9.46
C GLU A 31 -3.27 11.77 -9.44
N TRP A 32 -1.96 11.64 -9.20
CA TRP A 32 -1.02 12.77 -9.24
C TRP A 32 -0.64 13.21 -10.65
N ALA A 33 -1.00 12.45 -11.69
CA ALA A 33 -0.72 12.83 -13.06
C ALA A 33 -1.35 14.19 -13.42
N GLY A 34 -0.52 15.16 -13.80
CA GLY A 34 -0.91 16.53 -14.04
C GLY A 34 -1.14 17.40 -12.79
N HIS A 35 -0.92 16.91 -11.57
CA HIS A 35 -1.19 17.63 -10.33
C HIS A 35 0.00 17.67 -9.36
N ALA A 36 1.10 16.98 -9.67
CA ALA A 36 2.29 16.98 -8.79
C ALA A 36 2.93 18.37 -8.68
N PRO A 37 3.59 18.66 -7.55
CA PRO A 37 4.14 20.00 -7.29
C PRO A 37 5.24 20.40 -8.27
N VAL A 38 5.96 19.43 -8.82
CA VAL A 38 7.01 19.61 -9.85
C VAL A 38 7.04 18.38 -10.76
N LEU A 39 7.57 18.54 -11.97
CA LEU A 39 7.59 17.49 -13.00
C LEU A 39 8.35 16.23 -12.53
N GLU A 40 9.45 16.43 -11.80
CA GLU A 40 10.26 15.32 -11.28
C GLU A 40 9.47 14.43 -10.34
N GLU A 41 8.59 15.01 -9.53
CA GLU A 41 7.72 14.25 -8.62
C GLU A 41 6.56 13.57 -9.35
N GLU A 42 6.04 14.19 -10.39
CA GLU A 42 5.05 13.52 -11.24
C GLU A 42 5.62 12.24 -11.84
N VAL A 43 6.85 12.31 -12.38
CA VAL A 43 7.55 11.16 -12.93
C VAL A 43 7.89 10.12 -11.85
N ALA A 44 8.36 10.57 -10.68
CA ALA A 44 8.69 9.66 -9.57
C ALA A 44 7.46 8.90 -9.07
N LEU A 45 6.36 9.60 -8.78
CA LEU A 45 5.12 8.98 -8.32
C LEU A 45 4.50 8.06 -9.37
N ALA A 46 4.57 8.43 -10.67
CA ALA A 46 4.11 7.57 -11.76
C ALA A 46 4.95 6.28 -11.87
N ASN A 47 6.27 6.35 -11.69
CA ASN A 47 7.12 5.15 -11.69
C ASN A 47 6.81 4.24 -10.50
N ILE A 48 6.64 4.81 -9.30
CA ILE A 48 6.23 4.04 -8.11
C ILE A 48 4.85 3.37 -8.36
N ALA A 49 3.91 4.09 -8.97
CA ALA A 49 2.61 3.55 -9.34
C ALA A 49 2.73 2.37 -10.32
N LEU A 50 3.60 2.47 -11.33
CA LEU A 50 3.84 1.41 -12.31
C LEU A 50 4.50 0.16 -11.69
N ASP A 51 5.45 0.34 -10.77
CA ASP A 51 6.04 -0.78 -10.02
C ASP A 51 4.98 -1.51 -9.21
N LEU A 52 4.15 -0.76 -8.47
CA LEU A 52 3.04 -1.32 -7.69
C LEU A 52 2.00 -2.02 -8.59
N LEU A 53 1.66 -1.45 -9.74
CA LEU A 53 0.77 -2.09 -10.71
C LEU A 53 1.36 -3.41 -11.23
N GLY A 54 2.66 -3.44 -11.51
CA GLY A 54 3.36 -4.66 -11.90
C GLY A 54 3.32 -5.75 -10.82
N GLN A 55 3.48 -5.36 -9.56
CA GLN A 55 3.36 -6.25 -8.40
C GLN A 55 1.91 -6.76 -8.26
N ALA A 56 0.92 -5.87 -8.38
CA ALA A 56 -0.51 -6.21 -8.32
C ALA A 56 -0.88 -7.26 -9.38
N ARG A 57 -0.47 -7.05 -10.63
CA ARG A 57 -0.74 -7.98 -11.73
C ARG A 57 -0.23 -9.39 -11.45
N VAL A 58 1.02 -9.51 -11.01
CA VAL A 58 1.60 -10.82 -10.68
C VAL A 58 0.84 -11.48 -9.53
N LEU A 59 0.49 -10.73 -8.48
CA LEU A 59 -0.23 -11.26 -7.32
C LEU A 59 -1.66 -11.67 -7.68
N LEU A 60 -2.41 -10.83 -8.37
CA LEU A 60 -3.78 -11.11 -8.77
C LEU A 60 -3.85 -12.30 -9.74
N SER A 61 -2.89 -12.43 -10.67
CA SER A 61 -2.79 -13.60 -11.58
C SER A 61 -2.61 -14.93 -10.83
N LEU A 62 -2.10 -14.92 -9.59
CA LEU A 62 -2.05 -16.12 -8.74
C LEU A 62 -3.42 -16.48 -8.14
N ALA A 63 -4.34 -15.54 -8.11
CA ALA A 63 -5.68 -15.70 -7.54
C ALA A 63 -6.77 -15.94 -8.60
N GLY A 64 -6.56 -15.47 -9.84
CA GLY A 64 -7.53 -15.60 -10.92
C GLY A 64 -7.19 -14.72 -12.12
N ASP A 65 -8.21 -14.35 -12.89
CA ASP A 65 -8.08 -13.36 -13.96
C ASP A 65 -7.83 -11.96 -13.36
N GLU A 66 -6.71 -11.34 -13.70
CA GLU A 66 -6.29 -10.07 -13.10
C GLU A 66 -7.26 -8.93 -13.39
N ASP A 67 -7.84 -8.88 -14.58
CA ASP A 67 -8.76 -7.83 -14.99
C ASP A 67 -10.15 -8.02 -14.34
N GLU A 68 -10.65 -9.24 -14.27
CA GLU A 68 -11.87 -9.52 -13.52
C GLU A 68 -11.71 -9.15 -12.04
N LEU A 69 -10.58 -9.51 -11.44
CA LEU A 69 -10.29 -9.21 -10.04
C LEU A 69 -10.10 -7.70 -9.79
N ALA A 70 -9.56 -6.94 -10.73
CA ALA A 70 -9.41 -5.50 -10.59
C ALA A 70 -10.73 -4.75 -10.86
N PHE A 71 -11.43 -5.07 -11.95
CA PHE A 71 -12.46 -4.21 -12.49
C PHE A 71 -13.90 -4.70 -12.26
N LEU A 72 -14.13 -5.97 -11.91
CA LEU A 72 -15.48 -6.51 -11.78
C LEU A 72 -15.89 -6.86 -10.35
N ARG A 73 -14.95 -6.88 -9.40
CA ARG A 73 -15.27 -7.12 -7.98
C ARG A 73 -16.02 -5.93 -7.36
N GLU A 74 -16.94 -6.24 -6.47
CA GLU A 74 -17.58 -5.25 -5.62
C GLU A 74 -16.67 -4.85 -4.44
N GLU A 75 -16.90 -3.69 -3.87
CA GLU A 75 -16.11 -3.09 -2.78
C GLU A 75 -15.75 -4.09 -1.68
N ARG A 76 -16.74 -4.85 -1.17
CA ARG A 76 -16.55 -5.81 -0.08
C ARG A 76 -15.74 -7.06 -0.45
N ALA A 77 -15.43 -7.25 -1.73
CA ALA A 77 -14.59 -8.34 -2.19
C ALA A 77 -13.08 -7.98 -2.19
N PHE A 78 -12.76 -6.71 -2.05
CA PHE A 78 -11.37 -6.24 -1.90
C PHE A 78 -10.81 -6.54 -0.51
N ARG A 79 -9.49 -6.70 -0.43
CA ARG A 79 -8.76 -7.12 0.78
C ARG A 79 -7.58 -6.18 1.10
N ASN A 80 -7.58 -4.98 0.55
CA ASN A 80 -6.53 -4.00 0.80
C ASN A 80 -6.60 -3.41 2.21
N LEU A 81 -5.45 -2.94 2.68
CA LEU A 81 -5.33 -2.13 3.89
C LEU A 81 -6.10 -0.81 3.76
N GLN A 82 -6.72 -0.36 4.84
CA GLN A 82 -7.38 0.96 4.86
C GLN A 82 -6.41 2.13 4.65
N LEU A 83 -5.13 1.94 4.95
CA LEU A 83 -4.09 2.95 4.71
C LEU A 83 -3.96 3.31 3.24
N VAL A 84 -3.93 2.32 2.35
CA VAL A 84 -3.66 2.54 0.92
C VAL A 84 -4.83 3.15 0.16
N GLU A 85 -6.04 3.06 0.70
CA GLU A 85 -7.25 3.64 0.10
C GLU A 85 -7.50 5.10 0.49
N GLN A 86 -6.71 5.66 1.43
CA GLN A 86 -6.88 7.04 1.87
C GLN A 86 -6.65 8.01 0.72
N PRO A 87 -7.41 9.12 0.62
CA PRO A 87 -7.20 10.14 -0.40
C PRO A 87 -5.78 10.69 -0.38
N ASN A 88 -5.33 11.21 -1.51
CA ASN A 88 -4.00 11.82 -1.61
C ASN A 88 -3.83 13.04 -0.70
N GLY A 89 -4.91 13.80 -0.45
CA GLY A 89 -4.80 15.04 0.30
C GLY A 89 -3.83 16.02 -0.37
N ASP A 90 -2.97 16.64 0.42
CA ASP A 90 -1.84 17.38 -0.11
C ASP A 90 -0.60 16.47 -0.31
N PHE A 91 0.49 17.03 -0.83
CA PHE A 91 1.70 16.27 -1.09
C PHE A 91 2.30 15.67 0.19
N ALA A 92 2.26 16.38 1.31
CA ALA A 92 2.74 15.87 2.59
C ALA A 92 1.92 14.66 3.07
N HIS A 93 0.59 14.67 2.85
CA HIS A 93 -0.28 13.55 3.17
C HIS A 93 0.06 12.30 2.33
N THR A 94 0.29 12.49 1.03
CA THR A 94 0.75 11.40 0.16
C THR A 94 2.11 10.85 0.60
N ILE A 95 3.08 11.73 0.94
CA ILE A 95 4.40 11.31 1.42
C ILE A 95 4.29 10.55 2.75
N ALA A 96 3.44 10.97 3.68
CA ALA A 96 3.23 10.27 4.95
C ALA A 96 2.65 8.86 4.72
N ARG A 97 1.68 8.71 3.79
CA ARG A 97 1.15 7.39 3.40
C ARG A 97 2.24 6.53 2.77
N GLN A 98 3.04 7.09 1.87
CA GLN A 98 4.16 6.39 1.25
C GLN A 98 5.24 6.00 2.26
N LEU A 99 5.57 6.85 3.21
CA LEU A 99 6.51 6.54 4.29
C LEU A 99 6.05 5.30 5.07
N TYR A 100 4.81 5.28 5.54
CA TYR A 100 4.28 4.16 6.31
C TYR A 100 4.23 2.88 5.49
N PHE A 101 3.68 2.94 4.28
CA PHE A 101 3.46 1.76 3.46
C PHE A 101 4.76 1.21 2.84
N SER A 102 5.62 2.06 2.28
CA SER A 102 6.83 1.57 1.61
C SER A 102 7.83 0.94 2.59
N PHE A 103 7.92 1.45 3.81
CA PHE A 103 8.74 0.86 4.86
C PHE A 103 8.21 -0.51 5.27
N TYR A 104 6.90 -0.65 5.42
CA TYR A 104 6.25 -1.93 5.68
C TYR A 104 6.45 -2.91 4.53
N GLN A 105 6.15 -2.50 3.31
CA GLN A 105 6.22 -3.35 2.13
C GLN A 105 7.66 -3.84 1.87
N HIS A 106 8.64 -2.98 2.08
CA HIS A 106 10.05 -3.33 1.94
C HIS A 106 10.46 -4.43 2.94
N GLU A 107 10.13 -4.28 4.23
CA GLU A 107 10.43 -5.27 5.26
C GLU A 107 9.70 -6.61 4.97
N LEU A 108 8.44 -6.56 4.56
CA LEU A 108 7.67 -7.72 4.20
C LEU A 108 8.30 -8.47 3.01
N TYR A 109 8.65 -7.75 1.95
CA TYR A 109 9.24 -8.39 0.77
C TYR A 109 10.67 -8.86 1.01
N ALA A 110 11.43 -8.23 1.89
CA ALA A 110 12.75 -8.71 2.30
C ALA A 110 12.65 -10.09 2.97
N GLU A 111 11.67 -10.31 3.85
CA GLU A 111 11.44 -11.63 4.46
C GLU A 111 10.93 -12.65 3.43
N LEU A 112 9.94 -12.28 2.61
CA LEU A 112 9.39 -13.18 1.60
C LEU A 112 10.44 -13.59 0.54
N ALA A 113 11.41 -12.74 0.25
CA ALA A 113 12.48 -13.01 -0.72
C ALA A 113 13.44 -14.10 -0.28
N VAL A 114 13.63 -14.29 1.02
CA VAL A 114 14.52 -15.31 1.60
C VAL A 114 13.78 -16.58 2.02
N GLY A 115 12.44 -16.53 2.14
CA GLY A 115 11.59 -17.68 2.43
C GLY A 115 11.43 -18.61 1.22
N ASP A 116 10.79 -19.75 1.43
CA ASP A 116 10.52 -20.77 0.39
C ASP A 116 9.08 -20.69 -0.16
N GLY A 117 8.34 -19.66 0.22
CA GLY A 117 6.92 -19.48 -0.14
C GLY A 117 6.67 -19.12 -1.61
N PRO A 118 5.41 -19.17 -2.06
CA PRO A 118 5.03 -18.94 -3.45
C PRO A 118 5.27 -17.50 -3.92
N PHE A 119 5.43 -16.55 -3.00
CA PHE A 119 5.68 -15.13 -3.29
C PHE A 119 7.15 -14.77 -3.45
N ARG A 120 8.08 -15.71 -3.17
CA ARG A 120 9.53 -15.48 -3.25
C ARG A 120 10.00 -14.89 -4.59
N PRO A 121 9.58 -15.39 -5.78
CA PRO A 121 10.05 -14.84 -7.06
C PRO A 121 9.64 -13.37 -7.25
N LEU A 122 8.43 -13.03 -6.88
CA LEU A 122 7.96 -11.64 -6.88
C LEU A 122 8.74 -10.80 -5.89
N ALA A 123 8.83 -11.25 -4.63
CA ALA A 123 9.47 -10.50 -3.55
C ALA A 123 10.95 -10.23 -3.84
N ALA A 124 11.68 -11.18 -4.42
CA ALA A 124 13.09 -11.03 -4.81
C ALA A 124 13.31 -9.92 -5.86
N LYS A 125 12.32 -9.67 -6.73
CA LYS A 125 12.33 -8.53 -7.66
C LYS A 125 11.89 -7.25 -6.93
N ALA A 126 10.74 -7.29 -6.29
CA ALA A 126 10.07 -6.14 -5.69
C ALA A 126 10.85 -5.51 -4.52
N VAL A 127 11.71 -6.25 -3.83
CA VAL A 127 12.56 -5.70 -2.76
C VAL A 127 13.47 -4.57 -3.26
N LYS A 128 13.88 -4.58 -4.54
CA LYS A 128 14.68 -3.51 -5.14
C LYS A 128 13.82 -2.29 -5.48
N GLU A 129 12.61 -2.53 -5.98
CA GLU A 129 11.63 -1.48 -6.28
C GLU A 129 11.21 -0.77 -4.98
N THR A 130 10.85 -1.54 -3.95
CA THR A 130 10.44 -0.99 -2.66
C THR A 130 11.58 -0.30 -1.89
N ALA A 131 12.83 -0.65 -2.14
CA ALA A 131 13.97 0.11 -1.61
C ALA A 131 14.00 1.54 -2.18
N TYR A 132 13.71 1.71 -3.46
CA TYR A 132 13.56 3.04 -4.08
C TYR A 132 12.33 3.78 -3.53
N HIS A 133 11.17 3.12 -3.41
CA HIS A 133 9.96 3.73 -2.85
C HIS A 133 10.20 4.25 -1.42
N ARG A 134 10.91 3.45 -0.63
CA ARG A 134 11.30 3.81 0.73
C ARG A 134 12.25 5.01 0.76
N ASP A 135 13.30 5.00 -0.07
CA ASP A 135 14.25 6.12 -0.13
C ASP A 135 13.56 7.41 -0.57
N HIS A 136 12.71 7.36 -1.59
CA HIS A 136 11.91 8.50 -2.03
C HIS A 136 11.06 9.09 -0.89
N ALA A 137 10.30 8.24 -0.19
CA ALA A 137 9.46 8.69 0.92
C ALA A 137 10.30 9.26 2.09
N GLU A 138 11.44 8.64 2.40
CA GLU A 138 12.38 9.11 3.42
C GLU A 138 12.94 10.49 3.08
N GLN A 139 13.48 10.68 1.86
CA GLN A 139 14.03 11.95 1.43
C GLN A 139 13.01 13.09 1.47
N TRP A 140 11.80 12.84 1.06
CA TRP A 140 10.74 13.85 1.15
C TRP A 140 10.30 14.11 2.59
N THR A 141 10.25 13.10 3.44
CA THR A 141 9.97 13.29 4.87
C THR A 141 11.00 14.21 5.52
N LEU A 142 12.29 13.99 5.23
CA LEU A 142 13.37 14.85 5.71
C LEU A 142 13.21 16.28 5.19
N ARG A 143 12.98 16.47 3.90
CA ARG A 143 12.81 17.80 3.29
C ARG A 143 11.59 18.56 3.85
N LEU A 144 10.46 17.88 4.04
CA LEU A 144 9.26 18.51 4.57
C LEU A 144 9.38 18.80 6.06
N GLY A 145 10.05 17.93 6.83
CA GLY A 145 10.28 18.12 8.26
C GLY A 145 11.28 19.22 8.58
N ASP A 146 12.35 19.36 7.79
CA ASP A 146 13.42 20.36 7.99
C ASP A 146 13.22 21.63 7.13
N GLY A 147 12.15 21.71 6.36
CA GLY A 147 11.88 22.81 5.46
C GLY A 147 11.31 24.04 6.16
N THR A 148 10.14 24.50 5.71
CA THR A 148 9.41 25.61 6.31
C THR A 148 8.55 25.16 7.48
N GLU A 149 8.11 26.08 8.34
CA GLU A 149 7.16 25.80 9.39
C GLU A 149 5.84 25.22 8.83
N GLU A 150 5.39 25.70 7.67
CA GLU A 150 4.21 25.20 6.97
C GLU A 150 4.40 23.75 6.50
N SER A 151 5.52 23.40 5.86
CA SER A 151 5.76 22.04 5.41
C SER A 151 5.86 21.06 6.58
N ARG A 152 6.50 21.48 7.68
CA ARG A 152 6.59 20.70 8.92
C ARG A 152 5.22 20.47 9.53
N LEU A 153 4.37 21.51 9.60
CA LEU A 153 3.02 21.42 10.12
C LEU A 153 2.18 20.43 9.30
N ARG A 154 2.23 20.54 7.97
CA ARG A 154 1.50 19.63 7.06
C ARG A 154 1.96 18.19 7.21
N MET A 155 3.29 17.97 7.26
CA MET A 155 3.83 16.62 7.42
C MET A 155 3.41 15.99 8.76
N ARG A 156 3.50 16.73 9.86
CA ARG A 156 3.04 16.27 11.17
C ARG A 156 1.54 15.94 11.16
N THR A 157 0.72 16.85 10.61
CA THR A 157 -0.74 16.63 10.52
C THR A 157 -1.06 15.39 9.70
N ALA A 158 -0.34 15.15 8.62
CA ALA A 158 -0.51 13.97 7.78
C ALA A 158 -0.11 12.67 8.50
N LEU A 159 1.03 12.68 9.18
CA LEU A 159 1.47 11.54 10.00
C LEU A 159 0.43 11.19 11.07
N ASP A 160 -0.04 12.18 11.82
CA ASP A 160 -1.06 11.99 12.87
C ASP A 160 -2.39 11.44 12.30
N ALA A 161 -2.85 11.98 11.17
CA ALA A 161 -4.11 11.56 10.54
C ALA A 161 -4.08 10.11 10.04
N LEU A 162 -2.94 9.66 9.52
CA LEU A 162 -2.77 8.33 8.94
C LEU A 162 -2.33 7.27 9.96
N TRP A 163 -1.81 7.69 11.13
CA TRP A 163 -1.28 6.79 12.15
C TRP A 163 -2.22 5.68 12.56
N LYS A 164 -3.49 5.98 12.73
CA LYS A 164 -4.53 5.02 13.13
C LYS A 164 -4.68 3.83 12.17
N PHE A 165 -4.30 3.98 10.90
CA PHE A 165 -4.41 2.92 9.89
C PHE A 165 -3.19 2.01 9.84
N THR A 166 -2.11 2.32 10.58
CA THR A 166 -0.85 1.57 10.47
C THR A 166 -0.87 0.24 11.19
N GLY A 167 -1.72 0.06 12.20
CA GLY A 167 -1.77 -1.19 12.96
C GLY A 167 -2.28 -2.39 12.15
N GLU A 168 -3.13 -2.14 11.16
CA GLU A 168 -3.65 -3.17 10.26
C GLU A 168 -2.57 -3.84 9.42
N MET A 169 -1.48 -3.13 9.10
CA MET A 169 -0.36 -3.65 8.31
C MET A 169 0.29 -4.90 8.94
N PHE A 170 0.21 -5.03 10.28
CA PHE A 170 0.86 -6.09 11.04
C PHE A 170 -0.12 -7.18 11.51
N ALA A 171 -1.39 -7.09 11.08
CA ALA A 171 -2.33 -8.18 11.28
C ALA A 171 -1.92 -9.38 10.40
N PRO A 172 -1.81 -10.60 10.96
CA PRO A 172 -1.43 -11.77 10.19
C PRO A 172 -2.34 -12.00 8.99
N VAL A 173 -1.72 -12.32 7.85
CA VAL A 173 -2.41 -12.70 6.61
C VAL A 173 -2.18 -14.19 6.39
N ASP A 174 -3.25 -14.98 6.31
CA ASP A 174 -3.17 -16.40 6.06
C ASP A 174 -2.41 -16.68 4.75
N GLY A 175 -1.41 -17.54 4.80
CA GLY A 175 -0.55 -17.87 3.64
C GLY A 175 0.64 -16.92 3.43
N VAL A 176 0.85 -15.95 4.33
CA VAL A 176 2.04 -15.12 4.40
C VAL A 176 2.82 -15.51 5.65
N GLU A 177 3.87 -16.32 5.46
CA GLU A 177 4.68 -16.87 6.56
C GLU A 177 5.85 -15.93 6.88
N VAL A 178 5.59 -14.97 7.77
CA VAL A 178 6.58 -14.02 8.29
C VAL A 178 6.38 -13.82 9.79
N ASP A 179 7.42 -13.39 10.50
CA ASP A 179 7.29 -12.96 11.89
C ASP A 179 6.73 -11.51 11.93
N TRP A 180 5.41 -11.40 12.00
CA TRP A 180 4.69 -10.11 12.02
C TRP A 180 5.12 -9.20 13.16
N ALA A 181 5.44 -9.76 14.33
CA ALA A 181 5.87 -8.96 15.48
C ALA A 181 7.29 -8.40 15.27
N ALA A 182 8.20 -9.22 14.76
CA ALA A 182 9.55 -8.77 14.41
C ALA A 182 9.53 -7.77 13.25
N LEU A 183 8.65 -7.97 12.25
CA LEU A 183 8.46 -7.03 11.13
C LEU A 183 7.99 -5.66 11.65
N GLU A 184 7.00 -5.64 12.55
CA GLU A 184 6.53 -4.40 13.17
C GLU A 184 7.63 -3.67 13.95
N GLN A 185 8.43 -4.40 14.71
CA GLN A 185 9.55 -3.82 15.46
C GLN A 185 10.58 -3.16 14.54
N ARG A 186 10.96 -3.84 13.44
CA ARG A 186 11.90 -3.27 12.45
C ARG A 186 11.32 -2.04 11.75
N TRP A 187 10.04 -2.10 11.37
CA TRP A 187 9.32 -0.98 10.80
C TRP A 187 9.31 0.23 11.74
N LEU A 188 8.94 0.04 13.01
CA LEU A 188 8.93 1.11 14.02
C LEU A 188 10.31 1.72 14.22
N ALA A 189 11.34 0.89 14.32
CA ALA A 189 12.72 1.37 14.50
C ALA A 189 13.18 2.22 13.30
N SER A 190 12.93 1.75 12.09
CA SER A 190 13.27 2.46 10.85
C SER A 190 12.49 3.77 10.74
N LEU A 191 11.19 3.75 11.01
CA LEU A 191 10.33 4.93 10.98
C LEU A 191 10.79 5.98 12.00
N THR A 192 11.04 5.58 13.25
CA THR A 192 11.53 6.47 14.31
C THR A 192 12.84 7.13 13.89
N GLY A 193 13.79 6.37 13.32
CA GLY A 193 15.05 6.92 12.86
C GLY A 193 14.91 7.98 11.74
N VAL A 194 13.92 7.85 10.87
CA VAL A 194 13.62 8.88 9.84
C VAL A 194 12.99 10.12 10.48
N LEU A 195 11.99 9.92 11.35
CA LEU A 195 11.28 11.03 11.99
C LEU A 195 12.21 11.85 12.89
N ASP A 196 13.08 11.20 13.65
CA ASP A 196 14.10 11.88 14.49
C ASP A 196 15.01 12.78 13.65
N ARG A 197 15.49 12.28 12.50
CA ARG A 197 16.31 13.07 11.56
C ARG A 197 15.54 14.22 10.91
N ALA A 198 14.23 14.05 10.71
CA ALA A 198 13.35 15.07 10.17
C ALA A 198 12.89 16.10 11.22
N GLY A 199 13.26 15.93 12.50
CA GLY A 199 12.77 16.76 13.60
C GLY A 199 11.27 16.63 13.85
N LEU A 200 10.70 15.45 13.54
CA LEU A 200 9.28 15.12 13.69
C LEU A 200 9.13 14.08 14.81
N ALA A 201 8.04 14.18 15.57
CA ALA A 201 7.73 13.18 16.59
C ALA A 201 6.98 12.00 15.97
N LEU A 202 7.21 10.80 16.53
CA LEU A 202 6.35 9.65 16.24
C LEU A 202 4.94 9.95 16.76
N PRO A 203 3.87 9.75 15.96
CA PRO A 203 2.51 9.98 16.42
C PRO A 203 2.13 9.09 17.61
N GLU A 204 1.30 9.62 18.47
CA GLU A 204 0.75 8.91 19.63
C GLU A 204 -0.69 8.47 19.36
N GLY A 205 -1.16 7.44 20.05
CA GLY A 205 -2.54 6.99 20.00
C GLY A 205 -2.73 5.60 19.38
N PRO A 206 -3.99 5.14 19.33
CA PRO A 206 -4.31 3.80 18.86
C PRO A 206 -4.10 3.65 17.35
N ARG A 207 -3.66 2.45 16.95
CA ARG A 207 -3.44 2.07 15.53
C ARG A 207 -4.48 1.03 15.09
N THR A 208 -5.75 1.26 15.40
CA THR A 208 -6.83 0.28 15.19
C THR A 208 -7.65 0.51 13.91
N GLY A 209 -7.31 1.50 13.11
CA GLY A 209 -8.08 1.85 11.92
C GLY A 209 -9.39 2.57 12.22
N ALA A 210 -10.30 2.61 11.22
CA ALA A 210 -11.60 3.26 11.35
C ALA A 210 -12.62 2.40 12.11
N TRP A 211 -12.47 1.06 12.13
CA TRP A 211 -13.45 0.12 12.66
C TRP A 211 -12.84 -0.82 13.70
N ALA A 212 -11.91 -1.67 13.26
CA ALA A 212 -11.19 -2.64 14.06
C ALA A 212 -9.89 -3.01 13.36
N ALA A 213 -8.94 -3.60 14.09
CA ALA A 213 -7.73 -4.11 13.49
C ALA A 213 -8.05 -5.14 12.39
N GLY A 214 -7.44 -4.99 11.22
CA GLY A 214 -7.65 -5.90 10.09
C GLY A 214 -8.99 -5.74 9.36
N ALA A 215 -9.68 -4.63 9.53
CA ALA A 215 -11.01 -4.42 8.92
C ALA A 215 -10.97 -4.39 7.38
N GLY A 216 -9.98 -3.76 6.76
CA GLY A 216 -9.80 -3.77 5.29
C GLY A 216 -9.58 -5.18 4.75
N ARG A 217 -8.79 -6.01 5.45
CA ARG A 217 -8.59 -7.43 5.10
C ARG A 217 -9.89 -8.26 5.17
N GLN A 218 -10.91 -7.75 5.85
CA GLN A 218 -12.25 -8.35 5.95
C GLN A 218 -13.27 -7.72 4.98
N GLY A 219 -12.84 -6.79 4.10
CA GLY A 219 -13.71 -6.09 3.16
C GLY A 219 -14.53 -4.96 3.79
N LEU A 220 -14.03 -4.40 4.90
CA LEU A 220 -14.61 -3.21 5.53
C LEU A 220 -13.71 -2.00 5.21
N HIS A 221 -14.15 -1.20 4.28
CA HIS A 221 -13.39 -0.09 3.72
C HIS A 221 -13.88 1.26 4.23
N THR A 222 -13.04 2.29 4.08
CA THR A 222 -13.41 3.66 4.41
C THR A 222 -14.20 4.31 3.26
N GLU A 223 -15.00 5.33 3.56
CA GLU A 223 -15.86 6.01 2.55
C GLU A 223 -15.12 6.41 1.26
N PRO A 224 -13.87 6.92 1.29
CA PRO A 224 -13.16 7.28 0.07
C PRO A 224 -12.89 6.12 -0.90
N PHE A 225 -12.89 4.87 -0.42
CA PHE A 225 -12.62 3.71 -1.25
C PHE A 225 -13.69 3.49 -2.32
N GLY A 226 -14.97 3.56 -1.95
CA GLY A 226 -16.06 3.34 -2.90
C GLY A 226 -16.06 4.35 -4.06
N ARG A 227 -15.69 5.61 -3.80
CA ARG A 227 -15.58 6.64 -4.85
C ARG A 227 -14.44 6.32 -5.81
N MET A 228 -13.27 6.03 -5.27
CA MET A 228 -12.09 5.67 -6.07
C MET A 228 -12.35 4.41 -6.90
N LEU A 229 -12.97 3.40 -6.30
CA LEU A 229 -13.29 2.15 -6.99
C LEU A 229 -14.24 2.40 -8.16
N ALA A 230 -15.25 3.25 -7.97
CA ALA A 230 -16.18 3.62 -9.03
C ALA A 230 -15.46 4.28 -10.22
N GLU A 231 -14.48 5.16 -9.97
CA GLU A 231 -13.65 5.77 -11.03
C GLU A 231 -12.75 4.72 -11.72
N MET A 232 -12.03 3.92 -10.95
CA MET A 232 -11.13 2.89 -11.47
C MET A 232 -11.84 1.89 -12.38
N GLN A 233 -13.06 1.48 -12.01
CA GLN A 233 -13.81 0.44 -12.72
C GLN A 233 -14.71 0.99 -13.84
N HIS A 234 -14.93 2.30 -13.90
CA HIS A 234 -15.94 2.91 -14.76
C HIS A 234 -15.78 2.53 -16.23
N LEU A 235 -14.58 2.71 -16.77
CA LEU A 235 -14.33 2.49 -18.20
C LEU A 235 -14.53 1.03 -18.59
N HIS A 236 -13.95 0.11 -17.82
CA HIS A 236 -14.04 -1.32 -18.06
C HIS A 236 -15.51 -1.81 -17.97
N ARG A 237 -16.24 -1.39 -16.94
CA ARG A 237 -17.66 -1.76 -16.74
C ARG A 237 -18.59 -1.14 -17.78
N SER A 238 -18.27 0.04 -18.32
CA SER A 238 -19.07 0.73 -19.32
C SER A 238 -18.90 0.15 -20.74
N HIS A 239 -17.80 -0.57 -21.00
CA HIS A 239 -17.47 -1.13 -22.31
C HIS A 239 -17.12 -2.62 -22.23
N PRO A 240 -18.07 -3.51 -21.87
CA PRO A 240 -17.80 -4.94 -21.73
C PRO A 240 -17.26 -5.55 -23.02
N GLY A 241 -16.14 -6.28 -22.92
CA GLY A 241 -15.51 -6.94 -24.06
C GLY A 241 -14.64 -6.03 -24.94
N ALA A 242 -14.45 -4.78 -24.57
CA ALA A 242 -13.43 -3.94 -25.21
C ALA A 242 -12.02 -4.45 -24.81
N SER A 243 -11.08 -4.37 -25.75
CA SER A 243 -9.65 -4.60 -25.49
C SER A 243 -8.89 -3.28 -25.65
N TRP A 244 -7.98 -3.02 -24.74
CA TRP A 244 -7.20 -1.76 -24.66
C TRP A 244 -5.73 -2.00 -24.98
#